data_def6fcdfdd464f176426f7116985bdc9
#
_entry.id   def6fcdfdd464f176426f7116985bdc9
#
_cell.length_a   1.000
_cell.length_b   1.000
_cell.length_c   1.000
_cell.angle_alpha   90.00
_cell.angle_beta   90.00
_cell.angle_gamma   90.00
#
_symmetry.space_group_name_H-M   'P 1'
#
loop_
_entity.id
_entity.type
_entity.pdbx_description
1 polymer ?
#
loop_
_entity_poly.entity_id
_entity_poly.type
_entity_poly.pdbx_seq_one_letter_code
_entity_poly.pdbx_strand_id
1 'polypeptide(L)'
;MKQKITQIAKEIRADIEALSDAIYKNPELGNVEYESSKLHAELLKKYGFKVEKPYMGLATGYRAEYRSAKPGPHICFMAEYDALPGLGEHGGPGHGCGHNMLGATSVAAGIILSRFVDETGGWVVVLGTPAEETDGAKVAYANKGVFRDLDAAMICHPTSVDYFKSGKSLAMDTIEFEFFGRAAHAASEPEMGINALDAVIQTFNNINALRQQTRPDARIHGIITEGGVACNVIPEHCVCRFYVRAGKKAYLKHLYQQVVNCGKAAALATGCELKMRPFELAYDDLATNETLNDLFEQSMKELGVEGIQPPGEDYGSVDAGNVSYVCPTIHPYFPITTEAIPGHTREFAAATQTVYAKDRMMETAGGMALAGYHILTEPDTLKAIRKEFKALK
;
A
#
# COMPACT_ATOMS: atom_id res chain seq x y z
N MET A 1 1.51 30.93 8.58
CA MET A 1 0.97 29.59 8.82
C MET A 1 2.01 28.67 9.47
N LYS A 2 3.26 28.60 8.97
CA LYS A 2 4.38 27.81 9.52
C LYS A 2 4.43 27.77 11.05
N GLN A 3 4.49 28.95 11.72
CA GLN A 3 4.59 29.00 13.19
C GLN A 3 3.43 28.31 13.92
N LYS A 4 2.19 28.47 13.41
CA LYS A 4 1.01 27.83 14.02
C LYS A 4 1.08 26.30 13.87
N ILE A 5 1.41 25.79 12.68
CA ILE A 5 1.57 24.34 12.44
C ILE A 5 2.68 23.77 13.31
N THR A 6 3.86 24.40 13.36
CA THR A 6 4.98 23.98 14.20
C THR A 6 4.62 23.96 15.68
N GLN A 7 3.84 24.94 16.14
CA GLN A 7 3.39 25.01 17.54
C GLN A 7 2.43 23.86 17.87
N ILE A 8 1.41 23.61 17.01
CA ILE A 8 0.47 22.50 17.19
C ILE A 8 1.21 21.16 17.16
N ALA A 9 2.14 20.98 16.22
CA ALA A 9 2.95 19.76 16.13
C ALA A 9 3.74 19.51 17.43
N LYS A 10 4.30 20.56 18.06
CA LYS A 10 4.97 20.43 19.36
C LYS A 10 4.00 20.04 20.48
N GLU A 11 2.80 20.59 20.50
CA GLU A 11 1.78 20.30 21.52
C GLU A 11 1.31 18.84 21.50
N ILE A 12 1.19 18.25 20.31
CA ILE A 12 0.70 16.87 20.15
C ILE A 12 1.83 15.82 20.12
N ARG A 13 3.09 16.24 20.05
CA ARG A 13 4.26 15.39 19.81
C ARG A 13 4.31 14.19 20.75
N ALA A 14 4.16 14.42 22.06
CA ALA A 14 4.24 13.34 23.05
C ALA A 14 3.16 12.25 22.82
N ASP A 15 1.95 12.64 22.46
CA ASP A 15 0.87 11.70 22.17
C ASP A 15 1.13 10.90 20.89
N ILE A 16 1.69 11.53 19.86
CA ILE A 16 2.01 10.87 18.57
C ILE A 16 3.20 9.91 18.72
N GLU A 17 4.24 10.31 19.43
CA GLU A 17 5.37 9.43 19.73
C GLU A 17 4.92 8.22 20.55
N ALA A 18 4.08 8.44 21.57
CA ALA A 18 3.53 7.35 22.38
C ALA A 18 2.65 6.39 21.55
N LEU A 19 1.89 6.89 20.58
CA LEU A 19 1.12 6.08 19.65
C LEU A 19 2.04 5.19 18.80
N SER A 20 3.05 5.78 18.14
CA SER A 20 4.01 5.04 17.31
C SER A 20 4.78 3.98 18.14
N ASP A 21 5.22 4.35 19.35
CA ASP A 21 5.96 3.44 20.25
C ASP A 21 5.08 2.28 20.74
N ALA A 22 3.79 2.53 21.02
CA ALA A 22 2.87 1.49 21.45
C ALA A 22 2.59 0.47 20.35
N ILE A 23 2.41 0.93 19.12
CA ILE A 23 2.23 0.07 17.94
C ILE A 23 3.50 -0.73 17.66
N TYR A 24 4.67 -0.09 17.72
CA TYR A 24 5.97 -0.78 17.55
C TYR A 24 6.16 -1.92 18.56
N LYS A 25 5.77 -1.72 19.81
CA LYS A 25 5.91 -2.71 20.89
C LYS A 25 4.91 -3.85 20.80
N ASN A 26 3.82 -3.67 20.10
CA ASN A 26 2.78 -4.68 19.89
C ASN A 26 2.48 -4.84 18.40
N PRO A 27 3.43 -5.36 17.59
CA PRO A 27 3.25 -5.49 16.16
C PRO A 27 2.21 -6.55 15.81
N GLU A 28 1.24 -6.19 15.00
CA GLU A 28 0.13 -7.02 14.56
C GLU A 28 0.17 -7.20 13.04
N LEU A 29 -0.07 -8.43 12.57
CA LEU A 29 -0.12 -8.71 11.13
C LEU A 29 -1.39 -8.14 10.49
N GLY A 30 -1.38 -8.01 9.17
CA GLY A 30 -2.51 -7.54 8.40
C GLY A 30 -3.81 -8.29 8.69
N ASN A 31 -4.94 -7.57 8.74
CA ASN A 31 -6.28 -8.01 9.13
C ASN A 31 -6.50 -8.36 10.61
N VAL A 32 -5.46 -8.34 11.43
CA VAL A 32 -5.56 -8.61 12.89
C VAL A 32 -4.98 -7.47 13.75
N GLU A 33 -4.85 -6.26 13.19
CA GLU A 33 -4.31 -5.05 13.82
C GLU A 33 -5.33 -4.42 14.81
N TYR A 34 -5.85 -5.21 15.74
CA TYR A 34 -6.95 -4.79 16.61
C TYR A 34 -6.54 -3.69 17.57
N GLU A 35 -5.40 -3.84 18.25
CA GLU A 35 -4.91 -2.85 19.21
C GLU A 35 -4.35 -1.61 18.50
N SER A 36 -3.59 -1.76 17.42
CA SER A 36 -3.06 -0.66 16.63
C SER A 36 -4.18 0.26 16.13
N SER A 37 -5.20 -0.31 15.50
CA SER A 37 -6.35 0.45 15.01
C SER A 37 -7.21 1.04 16.13
N LYS A 38 -7.26 0.42 17.31
CA LYS A 38 -7.94 0.94 18.50
C LYS A 38 -7.19 2.16 19.07
N LEU A 39 -5.87 2.08 19.19
CA LEU A 39 -5.02 3.19 19.66
C LEU A 39 -5.17 4.42 18.76
N HIS A 40 -5.17 4.26 17.44
CA HIS A 40 -5.47 5.33 16.49
C HIS A 40 -6.85 5.95 16.74
N ALA A 41 -7.88 5.10 16.83
CA ALA A 41 -9.26 5.53 17.05
C ALA A 41 -9.44 6.29 18.36
N GLU A 42 -8.83 5.84 19.46
CA GLU A 42 -8.90 6.46 20.78
C GLU A 42 -8.18 7.82 20.76
N LEU A 43 -7.01 7.91 20.15
CA LEU A 43 -6.28 9.18 20.06
C LEU A 43 -7.06 10.20 19.21
N LEU A 44 -7.61 9.80 18.06
CA LEU A 44 -8.42 10.68 17.23
C LEU A 44 -9.68 11.17 17.95
N LYS A 45 -10.36 10.31 18.74
CA LYS A 45 -11.48 10.72 19.60
C LYS A 45 -11.05 11.74 20.65
N LYS A 46 -9.88 11.56 21.29
CA LYS A 46 -9.31 12.54 22.26
C LYS A 46 -9.17 13.92 21.63
N TYR A 47 -8.86 13.99 20.33
CA TYR A 47 -8.72 15.23 19.58
C TYR A 47 -10.00 15.69 18.85
N GLY A 48 -11.16 15.11 19.21
CA GLY A 48 -12.47 15.59 18.77
C GLY A 48 -12.99 15.01 17.45
N PHE A 49 -12.31 14.01 16.90
CA PHE A 49 -12.81 13.31 15.70
C PHE A 49 -13.99 12.41 16.05
N LYS A 50 -15.00 12.37 15.18
CA LYS A 50 -16.01 11.32 15.17
C LYS A 50 -15.44 10.09 14.48
N VAL A 51 -15.37 8.96 15.19
CA VAL A 51 -14.75 7.74 14.69
C VAL A 51 -15.79 6.65 14.50
N GLU A 52 -15.80 6.07 13.29
CA GLU A 52 -16.52 4.86 12.94
C GLU A 52 -15.52 3.70 12.84
N LYS A 53 -15.69 2.68 13.66
CA LYS A 53 -14.89 1.44 13.70
C LYS A 53 -15.77 0.30 14.25
N PRO A 54 -15.87 -0.87 13.59
CA PRO A 54 -15.24 -1.26 12.32
C PRO A 54 -15.78 -0.44 11.14
N TYR A 55 -15.02 -0.36 10.03
CA TYR A 55 -15.42 0.44 8.88
C TYR A 55 -15.50 -0.40 7.60
N MET A 56 -16.61 -0.24 6.87
CA MET A 56 -16.86 -0.92 5.57
C MET A 56 -16.62 -2.44 5.59
N GLY A 57 -16.88 -3.10 6.73
CA GLY A 57 -16.73 -4.55 6.91
C GLY A 57 -15.30 -5.02 7.22
N LEU A 58 -14.34 -4.11 7.39
CA LEU A 58 -13.00 -4.42 7.88
C LEU A 58 -12.94 -4.20 9.39
N ALA A 59 -12.67 -5.28 10.14
CA ALA A 59 -12.70 -5.27 11.61
C ALA A 59 -11.69 -4.29 12.22
N THR A 60 -10.55 -4.14 11.58
CA THR A 60 -9.45 -3.27 12.00
C THR A 60 -9.42 -1.93 11.27
N GLY A 61 -10.25 -1.76 10.23
CA GLY A 61 -10.41 -0.49 9.53
C GLY A 61 -11.22 0.54 10.34
N TYR A 62 -10.94 1.82 10.12
CA TYR A 62 -11.71 2.91 10.71
C TYR A 62 -11.79 4.13 9.78
N ARG A 63 -12.83 4.96 9.97
CA ARG A 63 -12.94 6.31 9.40
C ARG A 63 -13.14 7.30 10.54
N ALA A 64 -12.22 8.23 10.68
CA ALA A 64 -12.29 9.31 11.65
C ALA A 64 -12.45 10.65 10.94
N GLU A 65 -13.43 11.44 11.35
CA GLU A 65 -13.78 12.69 10.70
C GLU A 65 -13.83 13.84 11.68
N TYR A 66 -13.23 14.98 11.29
CA TYR A 66 -13.44 16.28 11.91
C TYR A 66 -14.08 17.20 10.89
N ARG A 67 -15.31 17.68 11.14
CA ARG A 67 -16.11 18.43 10.21
C ARG A 67 -16.38 19.83 10.71
N SER A 68 -16.14 20.83 9.87
CA SER A 68 -16.66 22.18 10.08
C SER A 68 -18.15 22.24 9.80
N ALA A 69 -18.82 23.21 10.42
CA ALA A 69 -20.17 23.60 10.01
C ALA A 69 -20.20 24.35 8.66
N LYS A 70 -19.05 24.87 8.20
CA LYS A 70 -18.92 25.58 6.93
C LYS A 70 -18.58 24.59 5.81
N PRO A 71 -19.14 24.77 4.59
CA PRO A 71 -18.74 23.95 3.45
C PRO A 71 -17.30 24.20 3.06
N GLY A 72 -16.67 23.24 2.42
CA GLY A 72 -15.29 23.34 1.95
C GLY A 72 -14.76 22.01 1.44
N PRO A 73 -13.47 21.93 1.07
CA PRO A 73 -12.83 20.72 0.58
C PRO A 73 -12.72 19.62 1.65
N HIS A 74 -12.61 18.38 1.20
CA HIS A 74 -12.47 17.19 2.05
C HIS A 74 -11.09 16.56 1.87
N ILE A 75 -10.26 16.60 2.89
CA ILE A 75 -8.87 16.14 2.85
C ILE A 75 -8.73 14.85 3.64
N CYS A 76 -8.14 13.84 3.03
CA CYS A 76 -7.91 12.54 3.64
C CYS A 76 -6.42 12.30 3.90
N PHE A 77 -6.11 11.78 5.09
CA PHE A 77 -4.83 11.16 5.44
C PHE A 77 -5.05 9.67 5.66
N MET A 78 -4.35 8.82 4.88
CA MET A 78 -4.46 7.37 4.98
C MET A 78 -3.41 6.85 5.97
N ALA A 79 -3.81 5.96 6.85
CA ALA A 79 -2.99 5.44 7.94
C ALA A 79 -2.90 3.92 7.86
N GLU A 80 -1.68 3.40 7.71
CA GLU A 80 -1.31 2.00 7.80
C GLU A 80 -0.73 1.70 9.18
N TYR A 81 -0.84 0.46 9.64
CA TYR A 81 -0.36 0.05 10.97
C TYR A 81 -0.10 -1.45 11.09
N ASP A 82 -0.10 -2.19 9.98
CA ASP A 82 0.24 -3.60 9.93
C ASP A 82 1.75 -3.84 10.00
N ALA A 83 2.14 -5.03 10.47
CA ALA A 83 3.50 -5.49 10.62
C ALA A 83 3.80 -6.67 9.70
N LEU A 84 5.07 -6.92 9.45
CA LEU A 84 5.57 -8.04 8.68
C LEU A 84 5.89 -9.26 9.56
N PRO A 85 5.68 -10.50 9.08
CA PRO A 85 6.05 -11.69 9.82
C PRO A 85 7.58 -11.85 9.92
N GLY A 86 8.05 -12.44 11.00
CA GLY A 86 9.46 -12.85 11.16
C GLY A 86 10.46 -11.74 11.51
N LEU A 87 10.03 -10.48 11.57
CA LEU A 87 10.93 -9.32 11.80
C LEU A 87 10.97 -8.85 13.25
N GLY A 88 10.13 -9.40 14.11
CA GLY A 88 10.13 -9.12 15.54
C GLY A 88 11.06 -10.03 16.35
N GLU A 89 11.01 -9.88 17.67
CA GLU A 89 11.73 -10.73 18.61
C GLU A 89 11.27 -12.21 18.45
N HIS A 90 12.21 -13.13 18.56
CA HIS A 90 11.97 -14.58 18.45
C HIS A 90 11.24 -15.03 17.17
N GLY A 91 11.34 -14.25 16.07
CA GLY A 91 10.67 -14.57 14.81
C GLY A 91 9.19 -14.20 14.77
N GLY A 92 8.70 -13.40 15.71
CA GLY A 92 7.36 -12.81 15.70
C GLY A 92 7.20 -11.68 14.68
N PRO A 93 6.03 -11.02 14.62
CA PRO A 93 5.81 -9.84 13.78
C PRO A 93 6.73 -8.67 14.14
N GLY A 94 7.03 -7.79 13.18
CA GLY A 94 7.81 -6.58 13.41
C GLY A 94 7.57 -5.51 12.35
N HIS A 95 7.71 -4.23 12.72
CA HIS A 95 7.46 -3.09 11.83
C HIS A 95 8.64 -2.80 10.88
N GLY A 96 9.05 -3.80 10.09
CA GLY A 96 10.15 -3.67 9.13
C GLY A 96 9.86 -2.77 7.93
N CYS A 97 8.58 -2.37 7.72
CA CYS A 97 8.16 -1.38 6.76
C CYS A 97 7.88 0.01 7.39
N GLY A 98 7.90 0.10 8.73
CA GLY A 98 7.74 1.38 9.45
C GLY A 98 6.29 1.88 9.55
N HIS A 99 5.28 1.02 9.34
CA HIS A 99 3.87 1.42 9.40
C HIS A 99 3.44 1.94 10.78
N ASN A 100 4.15 1.59 11.87
CA ASN A 100 3.97 2.22 13.17
C ASN A 100 4.18 3.75 13.13
N MET A 101 5.11 4.24 12.29
CA MET A 101 5.35 5.67 12.08
C MET A 101 4.43 6.25 11.01
N LEU A 102 4.18 5.52 9.93
CA LEU A 102 3.31 5.96 8.85
C LEU A 102 1.92 6.31 9.36
N GLY A 103 1.30 5.40 10.10
CA GLY A 103 -0.02 5.62 10.69
C GLY A 103 -0.03 6.79 11.66
N ALA A 104 0.99 6.89 12.53
CA ALA A 104 1.15 7.99 13.47
C ALA A 104 1.33 9.34 12.74
N THR A 105 2.09 9.38 11.62
CA THR A 105 2.24 10.58 10.76
C THR A 105 0.90 11.05 10.22
N SER A 106 0.10 10.16 9.70
CA SER A 106 -1.23 10.46 9.14
C SER A 106 -2.21 10.93 10.21
N VAL A 107 -2.20 10.32 11.39
CA VAL A 107 -2.98 10.76 12.56
C VAL A 107 -2.56 12.17 12.99
N ALA A 108 -1.25 12.43 13.07
CA ALA A 108 -0.72 13.75 13.44
C ALA A 108 -1.12 14.82 12.42
N ALA A 109 -0.98 14.54 11.11
CA ALA A 109 -1.39 15.45 10.04
C ALA A 109 -2.89 15.80 10.15
N GLY A 110 -3.73 14.79 10.39
CA GLY A 110 -5.17 14.98 10.62
C GLY A 110 -5.46 15.88 11.82
N ILE A 111 -4.82 15.64 12.96
CA ILE A 111 -5.00 16.43 14.18
C ILE A 111 -4.51 17.87 13.96
N ILE A 112 -3.35 18.08 13.33
CA ILE A 112 -2.84 19.42 13.03
C ILE A 112 -3.81 20.18 12.12
N LEU A 113 -4.27 19.57 11.01
CA LEU A 113 -5.15 20.24 10.06
C LEU A 113 -6.53 20.53 10.67
N SER A 114 -7.06 19.66 11.54
CA SER A 114 -8.37 19.85 12.18
C SER A 114 -8.48 21.17 12.97
N ARG A 115 -7.34 21.71 13.47
CA ARG A 115 -7.31 22.98 14.20
C ARG A 115 -7.67 24.21 13.36
N PHE A 116 -7.73 24.05 12.04
CA PHE A 116 -8.02 25.15 11.11
C PHE A 116 -9.40 25.04 10.47
N VAL A 117 -10.01 23.85 10.49
CA VAL A 117 -11.24 23.55 9.70
C VAL A 117 -12.42 24.43 10.10
N ASP A 118 -12.56 24.77 11.37
CA ASP A 118 -13.67 25.63 11.84
C ASP A 118 -13.56 27.07 11.31
N GLU A 119 -12.34 27.52 11.00
CA GLU A 119 -12.09 28.84 10.38
C GLU A 119 -12.25 28.76 8.85
N THR A 120 -11.65 27.75 8.22
CA THR A 120 -11.56 27.62 6.75
C THR A 120 -12.77 26.97 6.10
N GLY A 121 -13.50 26.13 6.82
CA GLY A 121 -14.50 25.23 6.27
C GLY A 121 -13.89 23.89 5.83
N GLY A 122 -14.75 22.95 5.41
CA GLY A 122 -14.35 21.63 4.92
C GLY A 122 -14.24 20.55 5.99
N TRP A 123 -13.64 19.43 5.63
CA TRP A 123 -13.50 18.26 6.49
C TRP A 123 -12.07 17.71 6.44
N VAL A 124 -11.66 17.13 7.57
CA VAL A 124 -10.47 16.29 7.65
C VAL A 124 -10.90 14.86 7.94
N VAL A 125 -10.39 13.94 7.16
CA VAL A 125 -10.60 12.50 7.32
C VAL A 125 -9.25 11.85 7.61
N VAL A 126 -9.19 11.04 8.66
CA VAL A 126 -8.10 10.06 8.85
C VAL A 126 -8.71 8.69 8.63
N LEU A 127 -8.22 7.99 7.60
CA LEU A 127 -8.73 6.69 7.19
C LEU A 127 -7.74 5.60 7.57
N GLY A 128 -8.14 4.71 8.48
CA GLY A 128 -7.36 3.53 8.83
C GLY A 128 -7.45 2.49 7.72
N THR A 129 -6.32 2.19 7.11
CA THR A 129 -6.19 1.31 5.96
C THR A 129 -5.31 0.11 6.31
N PRO A 130 -5.87 -0.93 7.00
CA PRO A 130 -5.14 -2.11 7.45
C PRO A 130 -4.62 -2.97 6.29
N ALA A 131 -3.71 -3.89 6.62
CA ALA A 131 -3.30 -5.00 5.76
C ALA A 131 -2.67 -4.57 4.41
N GLU A 132 -1.84 -3.52 4.40
CA GLU A 132 -1.16 -3.07 3.16
C GLU A 132 -0.25 -4.18 2.62
N GLU A 133 0.47 -4.87 3.50
CA GLU A 133 1.44 -5.93 3.19
C GLU A 133 0.78 -7.26 2.73
N THR A 134 -0.56 -7.32 2.70
CA THR A 134 -1.30 -8.53 2.36
C THR A 134 -2.50 -8.25 1.45
N ASP A 135 -3.69 -8.00 2.03
CA ASP A 135 -4.94 -7.89 1.27
C ASP A 135 -5.24 -6.48 0.72
N GLY A 136 -4.50 -5.45 1.17
CA GLY A 136 -4.64 -4.09 0.67
C GLY A 136 -6.03 -3.47 0.91
N ALA A 137 -6.32 -3.02 2.14
CA ALA A 137 -7.62 -2.43 2.48
C ALA A 137 -8.03 -1.26 1.56
N LYS A 138 -7.07 -0.50 1.03
CA LYS A 138 -7.34 0.62 0.12
C LYS A 138 -7.98 0.16 -1.19
N VAL A 139 -7.66 -1.05 -1.67
CA VAL A 139 -8.36 -1.67 -2.83
C VAL A 139 -9.84 -1.86 -2.51
N ALA A 140 -10.14 -2.47 -1.36
CA ALA A 140 -11.52 -2.71 -0.94
C ALA A 140 -12.29 -1.40 -0.75
N TYR A 141 -11.66 -0.38 -0.17
CA TYR A 141 -12.25 0.95 0.03
C TYR A 141 -12.48 1.69 -1.29
N ALA A 142 -11.53 1.65 -2.23
CA ALA A 142 -11.68 2.24 -3.55
C ALA A 142 -12.87 1.62 -4.31
N ASN A 143 -12.96 0.28 -4.30
CA ASN A 143 -14.06 -0.46 -4.92
C ASN A 143 -15.44 -0.15 -4.29
N LYS A 144 -15.49 0.08 -2.97
CA LYS A 144 -16.71 0.47 -2.25
C LYS A 144 -17.03 1.95 -2.35
N GLY A 145 -16.19 2.74 -3.03
CA GLY A 145 -16.41 4.17 -3.27
C GLY A 145 -16.14 5.08 -2.07
N VAL A 146 -15.36 4.63 -1.08
CA VAL A 146 -15.02 5.38 0.14
C VAL A 146 -14.34 6.72 -0.15
N PHE A 147 -13.62 6.83 -1.26
CA PHE A 147 -12.87 8.04 -1.64
C PHE A 147 -13.64 9.02 -2.54
N ARG A 148 -14.91 8.73 -2.89
CA ARG A 148 -15.66 9.54 -3.87
C ARG A 148 -16.03 10.94 -3.38
N ASP A 149 -16.14 11.10 -2.08
CA ASP A 149 -16.46 12.38 -1.41
C ASP A 149 -15.22 13.16 -0.97
N LEU A 150 -14.02 12.69 -1.34
CA LEU A 150 -12.74 13.27 -0.97
C LEU A 150 -12.13 14.05 -2.14
N ASP A 151 -11.45 15.15 -1.82
CA ASP A 151 -10.80 16.02 -2.79
C ASP A 151 -9.32 15.77 -2.98
N ALA A 152 -8.68 15.26 -1.93
CA ALA A 152 -7.29 14.80 -1.95
C ALA A 152 -7.08 13.72 -0.89
N ALA A 153 -6.25 12.74 -1.20
CA ALA A 153 -5.79 11.69 -0.29
C ALA A 153 -4.26 11.71 -0.24
N MET A 154 -3.70 11.75 0.96
CA MET A 154 -2.27 11.78 1.19
C MET A 154 -1.86 10.67 2.15
N ILE A 155 -0.73 10.05 1.86
CA ILE A 155 -0.05 9.10 2.73
C ILE A 155 1.45 9.35 2.54
N CYS A 156 2.25 9.30 3.59
CA CYS A 156 3.68 9.49 3.47
C CYS A 156 4.40 8.33 4.17
N HIS A 157 5.23 7.62 3.41
CA HIS A 157 5.84 6.36 3.83
C HIS A 157 7.25 6.57 4.39
N PRO A 158 7.67 5.88 5.46
CA PRO A 158 9.05 5.88 5.92
C PRO A 158 9.99 5.26 4.87
N THR A 159 11.18 5.84 4.74
CA THR A 159 12.28 5.27 3.95
C THR A 159 13.59 5.39 4.71
N SER A 160 14.69 4.80 4.22
CA SER A 160 15.96 4.86 4.96
C SER A 160 16.54 6.26 5.01
N VAL A 161 16.92 6.81 3.89
CA VAL A 161 17.57 8.13 3.76
C VAL A 161 16.79 9.01 2.80
N ASP A 162 16.91 10.32 2.94
CA ASP A 162 16.32 11.35 2.10
C ASP A 162 14.78 11.40 2.10
N TYR A 163 14.26 12.59 1.83
CA TYR A 163 12.87 12.78 1.44
C TYR A 163 12.74 12.56 -0.07
N PHE A 164 11.67 11.87 -0.48
CA PHE A 164 11.35 11.72 -1.90
C PHE A 164 9.94 12.20 -2.18
N LYS A 165 9.75 12.81 -3.34
CA LYS A 165 8.43 13.07 -3.89
C LYS A 165 7.70 11.75 -4.18
N SER A 166 6.37 11.81 -4.24
CA SER A 166 5.57 10.70 -4.72
C SER A 166 5.98 10.29 -6.13
N GLY A 167 6.19 9.02 -6.35
CA GLY A 167 6.61 8.45 -7.62
C GLY A 167 5.51 7.64 -8.31
N LYS A 168 5.94 6.53 -8.89
CA LYS A 168 5.11 5.53 -9.54
C LYS A 168 5.30 4.19 -8.84
N SER A 169 4.26 3.35 -8.83
CA SER A 169 4.38 1.93 -8.48
C SER A 169 3.90 1.07 -9.65
N LEU A 170 4.22 -0.22 -9.62
CA LEU A 170 3.72 -1.14 -10.63
C LEU A 170 2.29 -1.59 -10.28
N ALA A 171 1.44 -1.71 -11.30
CA ALA A 171 0.22 -2.48 -11.17
C ALA A 171 0.56 -3.98 -11.02
N MET A 172 -0.23 -4.71 -10.23
CA MET A 172 0.01 -6.12 -9.89
C MET A 172 -1.30 -6.91 -9.93
N ASP A 173 -1.22 -8.08 -10.55
CA ASP A 173 -2.26 -9.11 -10.50
C ASP A 173 -1.64 -10.43 -10.04
N THR A 174 -2.47 -11.30 -9.45
CA THR A 174 -2.05 -12.62 -8.98
C THR A 174 -2.84 -13.72 -9.66
N ILE A 175 -2.18 -14.85 -9.90
CA ILE A 175 -2.86 -16.03 -10.45
C ILE A 175 -2.31 -17.30 -9.84
N GLU A 176 -3.22 -18.17 -9.40
CA GLU A 176 -2.97 -19.55 -9.04
C GLU A 176 -3.48 -20.44 -10.17
N PHE A 177 -2.63 -21.34 -10.62
CA PHE A 177 -2.96 -22.43 -11.53
C PHE A 177 -2.97 -23.73 -10.73
N GLU A 178 -4.11 -24.41 -10.68
CA GLU A 178 -4.31 -25.68 -10.02
C GLU A 178 -4.65 -26.73 -11.09
N PHE A 179 -3.74 -27.68 -11.28
CA PHE A 179 -3.85 -28.73 -12.29
C PHE A 179 -4.25 -30.05 -11.67
N PHE A 180 -5.24 -30.69 -12.28
CA PHE A 180 -5.74 -32.01 -11.93
C PHE A 180 -5.46 -32.98 -13.09
N GLY A 181 -4.72 -34.01 -12.78
CA GLY A 181 -4.37 -35.10 -13.67
C GLY A 181 -4.92 -36.45 -13.20
N ARG A 182 -4.14 -37.51 -13.38
CA ARG A 182 -4.44 -38.85 -12.93
C ARG A 182 -3.20 -39.59 -12.53
N ALA A 183 -3.18 -40.15 -11.31
CA ALA A 183 -2.07 -40.95 -10.81
C ALA A 183 -1.92 -42.25 -11.59
N ALA A 184 -0.68 -42.69 -11.73
CA ALA A 184 -0.31 -44.01 -12.24
C ALA A 184 1.07 -44.40 -11.72
N HIS A 185 1.46 -45.69 -11.85
CA HIS A 185 2.81 -46.12 -11.54
C HIS A 185 3.78 -45.60 -12.60
N ALA A 186 4.68 -44.69 -12.21
CA ALA A 186 5.51 -43.94 -13.15
C ALA A 186 6.43 -44.81 -14.06
N ALA A 187 6.76 -46.02 -13.64
CA ALA A 187 7.62 -46.92 -14.41
C ALA A 187 6.87 -48.09 -15.10
N SER A 188 5.76 -48.56 -14.52
CA SER A 188 5.05 -49.75 -15.03
C SER A 188 3.93 -49.40 -16.00
N GLU A 189 3.21 -48.32 -15.75
CA GLU A 189 1.99 -47.94 -16.52
C GLU A 189 1.90 -46.39 -16.68
N PRO A 190 2.98 -45.72 -17.14
CA PRO A 190 2.99 -44.26 -17.26
C PRO A 190 1.93 -43.73 -18.22
N GLU A 191 1.56 -44.50 -19.27
CA GLU A 191 0.54 -44.14 -20.26
C GLU A 191 -0.88 -44.08 -19.69
N MET A 192 -1.10 -44.64 -18.50
CA MET A 192 -2.37 -44.56 -17.79
C MET A 192 -2.49 -43.28 -16.96
N GLY A 193 -1.37 -42.55 -16.76
CA GLY A 193 -1.33 -41.33 -16.00
C GLY A 193 -1.61 -40.08 -16.83
N ILE A 194 -1.96 -39.00 -16.12
CA ILE A 194 -1.98 -37.62 -16.63
C ILE A 194 -1.18 -36.80 -15.63
N ASN A 195 0.00 -36.30 -16.04
CA ASN A 195 0.96 -35.68 -15.12
C ASN A 195 0.68 -34.21 -14.88
N ALA A 196 0.14 -33.87 -13.71
CA ALA A 196 -0.13 -32.50 -13.32
C ALA A 196 1.16 -31.67 -13.11
N LEU A 197 2.29 -32.31 -12.74
CA LEU A 197 3.57 -31.63 -12.59
C LEU A 197 4.12 -31.17 -13.97
N ASP A 198 3.95 -31.97 -15.01
CA ASP A 198 4.34 -31.58 -16.35
C ASP A 198 3.56 -30.36 -16.84
N ALA A 199 2.27 -30.24 -16.48
CA ALA A 199 1.47 -29.05 -16.75
C ALA A 199 2.01 -27.79 -16.04
N VAL A 200 2.43 -27.92 -14.77
CA VAL A 200 3.10 -26.84 -14.03
C VAL A 200 4.41 -26.45 -14.70
N ILE A 201 5.29 -27.41 -14.99
CA ILE A 201 6.59 -27.17 -15.63
C ILE A 201 6.39 -26.51 -17.00
N GLN A 202 5.42 -27.01 -17.80
CA GLN A 202 5.12 -26.41 -19.10
C GLN A 202 4.54 -24.98 -18.97
N THR A 203 3.78 -24.67 -17.90
CA THR A 203 3.34 -23.30 -17.62
C THR A 203 4.52 -22.36 -17.42
N PHE A 204 5.53 -22.76 -16.61
CA PHE A 204 6.77 -21.99 -16.44
C PHE A 204 7.53 -21.82 -17.77
N ASN A 205 7.64 -22.88 -18.60
CA ASN A 205 8.29 -22.80 -19.90
C ASN A 205 7.58 -21.84 -20.85
N ASN A 206 6.25 -21.88 -20.92
CA ASN A 206 5.45 -20.98 -21.73
C ASN A 206 5.62 -19.51 -21.29
N ILE A 207 5.60 -19.25 -19.97
CA ILE A 207 5.85 -17.93 -19.41
C ILE A 207 7.29 -17.47 -19.71
N ASN A 208 8.28 -18.35 -19.62
CA ASN A 208 9.67 -18.00 -19.95
C ASN A 208 9.81 -17.63 -21.45
N ALA A 209 9.12 -18.34 -22.34
CA ALA A 209 9.07 -17.97 -23.75
C ALA A 209 8.38 -16.62 -23.99
N LEU A 210 7.32 -16.30 -23.22
CA LEU A 210 6.61 -15.02 -23.29
C LEU A 210 7.48 -13.83 -22.90
N ARG A 211 8.43 -13.98 -21.96
CA ARG A 211 9.22 -12.86 -21.39
C ARG A 211 9.96 -12.01 -22.42
N GLN A 212 10.40 -12.63 -23.54
CA GLN A 212 11.10 -11.91 -24.61
C GLN A 212 10.21 -10.83 -25.27
N GLN A 213 8.89 -10.99 -25.27
CA GLN A 213 7.93 -10.12 -25.93
C GLN A 213 7.19 -9.21 -24.93
N THR A 214 7.66 -9.10 -23.69
CA THR A 214 7.09 -8.21 -22.68
C THR A 214 7.80 -6.85 -22.65
N ARG A 215 7.11 -5.81 -22.14
CA ARG A 215 7.72 -4.49 -21.94
C ARG A 215 8.82 -4.56 -20.87
N PRO A 216 9.83 -3.64 -20.90
CA PRO A 216 10.92 -3.62 -19.91
C PRO A 216 10.48 -3.48 -18.45
N ASP A 217 9.34 -2.82 -18.22
CA ASP A 217 8.73 -2.62 -16.90
C ASP A 217 7.84 -3.79 -16.44
N ALA A 218 7.71 -4.86 -17.23
CA ALA A 218 6.96 -6.05 -16.85
C ALA A 218 7.78 -6.97 -15.95
N ARG A 219 7.11 -7.57 -14.95
CA ARG A 219 7.69 -8.61 -14.09
C ARG A 219 6.70 -9.76 -13.93
N ILE A 220 7.16 -10.99 -14.13
CA ILE A 220 6.37 -12.20 -13.88
C ILE A 220 7.24 -13.12 -13.05
N HIS A 221 6.85 -13.43 -11.85
CA HIS A 221 7.58 -14.31 -10.95
C HIS A 221 6.62 -15.23 -10.21
N GLY A 222 7.04 -16.45 -9.90
CA GLY A 222 6.16 -17.43 -9.28
C GLY A 222 6.92 -18.61 -8.71
N ILE A 223 6.17 -19.44 -8.01
CA ILE A 223 6.67 -20.66 -7.35
C ILE A 223 5.73 -21.84 -7.62
N ILE A 224 6.24 -23.05 -7.45
CA ILE A 224 5.44 -24.27 -7.33
C ILE A 224 5.13 -24.46 -5.83
N THR A 225 3.85 -24.47 -5.49
CA THR A 225 3.40 -24.66 -4.10
C THR A 225 3.11 -26.14 -3.79
N GLU A 226 2.69 -26.92 -4.82
CA GLU A 226 2.47 -28.36 -4.73
C GLU A 226 3.02 -29.03 -6.00
N GLY A 227 3.96 -29.97 -5.84
CA GLY A 227 4.68 -30.61 -6.97
C GLY A 227 4.57 -32.14 -7.00
N GLY A 228 3.63 -32.75 -6.23
CA GLY A 228 3.48 -34.21 -6.10
C GLY A 228 4.06 -34.74 -4.79
N VAL A 229 3.96 -36.06 -4.57
CA VAL A 229 4.25 -36.73 -3.27
C VAL A 229 5.39 -37.75 -3.32
N ALA A 230 5.60 -38.44 -4.46
CA ALA A 230 6.64 -39.45 -4.64
C ALA A 230 7.08 -39.59 -6.09
N CYS A 231 8.40 -39.86 -6.31
CA CYS A 231 8.95 -39.90 -7.65
C CYS A 231 8.47 -41.10 -8.52
N ASN A 232 7.94 -42.14 -7.90
CA ASN A 232 7.43 -43.33 -8.58
C ASN A 232 5.91 -43.31 -8.82
N VAL A 233 5.27 -42.19 -8.49
CA VAL A 233 3.83 -41.95 -8.72
C VAL A 233 3.69 -40.71 -9.60
N ILE A 234 2.98 -40.82 -10.73
CA ILE A 234 2.64 -39.67 -11.57
C ILE A 234 1.76 -38.73 -10.75
N PRO A 235 2.17 -37.45 -10.58
CA PRO A 235 1.39 -36.47 -9.79
C PRO A 235 0.01 -36.21 -10.42
N GLU A 236 -1.05 -36.46 -9.65
CA GLU A 236 -2.43 -36.17 -10.09
C GLU A 236 -2.92 -34.78 -9.67
N HIS A 237 -2.18 -34.09 -8.80
CA HIS A 237 -2.51 -32.74 -8.36
C HIS A 237 -1.24 -31.90 -8.16
N CYS A 238 -1.18 -30.72 -8.80
CA CYS A 238 -0.08 -29.77 -8.63
C CYS A 238 -0.60 -28.33 -8.72
N VAL A 239 0.08 -27.43 -7.99
CA VAL A 239 -0.31 -26.01 -7.90
C VAL A 239 0.91 -25.13 -8.11
N CYS A 240 0.75 -24.04 -8.87
CA CYS A 240 1.71 -22.96 -8.95
C CYS A 240 1.05 -21.59 -8.86
N ARG A 241 1.78 -20.61 -8.33
CA ARG A 241 1.31 -19.23 -8.14
C ARG A 241 2.25 -18.26 -8.81
N PHE A 242 1.68 -17.19 -9.40
CA PHE A 242 2.43 -16.14 -10.05
C PHE A 242 1.92 -14.76 -9.68
N TYR A 243 2.85 -13.83 -9.48
CA TYR A 243 2.62 -12.39 -9.58
C TYR A 243 2.93 -11.92 -10.98
N VAL A 244 2.05 -11.09 -11.54
CA VAL A 244 2.22 -10.42 -12.82
C VAL A 244 2.18 -8.93 -12.56
N ARG A 245 3.25 -8.21 -12.91
CA ARG A 245 3.38 -6.77 -12.67
C ARG A 245 3.68 -6.02 -13.95
N ALA A 246 3.20 -4.79 -14.06
CA ALA A 246 3.48 -3.88 -15.17
C ALA A 246 3.35 -2.41 -14.74
N GLY A 247 4.03 -1.50 -15.44
CA GLY A 247 4.02 -0.08 -15.12
C GLY A 247 2.67 0.62 -15.27
N LYS A 248 1.71 -0.01 -15.99
CA LYS A 248 0.35 0.51 -16.16
C LYS A 248 -0.68 -0.61 -16.16
N LYS A 249 -1.79 -0.43 -15.42
CA LYS A 249 -2.87 -1.41 -15.34
C LYS A 249 -3.47 -1.78 -16.69
N ALA A 250 -3.49 -0.86 -17.65
CA ALA A 250 -3.98 -1.12 -19.00
C ALA A 250 -3.13 -2.18 -19.71
N TYR A 251 -1.80 -2.11 -19.57
CA TYR A 251 -0.90 -3.13 -20.11
C TYR A 251 -0.90 -4.39 -19.24
N LEU A 252 -0.99 -4.29 -17.93
CA LEU A 252 -1.10 -5.43 -17.02
C LEU A 252 -2.27 -6.34 -17.42
N LYS A 253 -3.43 -5.78 -17.71
CA LYS A 253 -4.62 -6.55 -18.15
C LYS A 253 -4.32 -7.40 -19.39
N HIS A 254 -3.56 -6.85 -20.34
CA HIS A 254 -3.13 -7.59 -21.53
C HIS A 254 -2.12 -8.68 -21.17
N LEU A 255 -1.09 -8.36 -20.41
CA LEU A 255 -0.04 -9.30 -19.99
C LEU A 255 -0.61 -10.43 -19.14
N TYR A 256 -1.51 -10.13 -18.23
CA TYR A 256 -2.20 -11.13 -17.40
C TYR A 256 -2.94 -12.16 -18.25
N GLN A 257 -3.65 -11.71 -19.29
CA GLN A 257 -4.32 -12.63 -20.21
C GLN A 257 -3.33 -13.53 -20.97
N GLN A 258 -2.15 -13.03 -21.32
CA GLN A 258 -1.10 -13.85 -21.92
C GLN A 258 -0.58 -14.91 -20.96
N VAL A 259 -0.40 -14.57 -19.67
CA VAL A 259 -0.02 -15.54 -18.62
C VAL A 259 -1.12 -16.58 -18.42
N VAL A 260 -2.39 -16.17 -18.38
CA VAL A 260 -3.54 -17.11 -18.35
C VAL A 260 -3.48 -18.10 -19.52
N ASN A 261 -3.17 -17.61 -20.72
CA ASN A 261 -3.07 -18.47 -21.91
C ASN A 261 -1.90 -19.47 -21.81
N CYS A 262 -0.80 -19.12 -21.13
CA CYS A 262 0.32 -20.05 -20.88
C CYS A 262 -0.14 -21.26 -20.04
N GLY A 263 -0.91 -21.05 -18.97
CA GLY A 263 -1.48 -22.13 -18.18
C GLY A 263 -2.51 -22.97 -18.94
N LYS A 264 -3.39 -22.32 -19.70
CA LYS A 264 -4.37 -23.03 -20.55
C LYS A 264 -3.70 -23.90 -21.62
N ALA A 265 -2.63 -23.40 -22.26
CA ALA A 265 -1.88 -24.17 -23.23
C ALA A 265 -1.19 -25.39 -22.60
N ALA A 266 -0.66 -25.24 -21.37
CA ALA A 266 -0.06 -26.34 -20.61
C ALA A 266 -1.10 -27.42 -20.26
N ALA A 267 -2.29 -27.03 -19.81
CA ALA A 267 -3.38 -27.97 -19.53
C ALA A 267 -3.81 -28.73 -20.79
N LEU A 268 -3.96 -28.04 -21.92
CA LEU A 268 -4.32 -28.66 -23.20
C LEU A 268 -3.25 -29.65 -23.65
N ALA A 269 -1.97 -29.32 -23.52
CA ALA A 269 -0.87 -30.17 -23.96
C ALA A 269 -0.72 -31.44 -23.13
N THR A 270 -1.05 -31.38 -21.84
CA THR A 270 -0.91 -32.51 -20.90
C THR A 270 -2.18 -33.32 -20.68
N GLY A 271 -3.33 -32.77 -21.08
CA GLY A 271 -4.65 -33.36 -20.85
C GLY A 271 -5.18 -33.15 -19.43
N CYS A 272 -4.55 -32.25 -18.64
CA CYS A 272 -5.00 -31.91 -17.29
C CYS A 272 -6.26 -31.03 -17.30
N GLU A 273 -7.14 -31.21 -16.29
CA GLU A 273 -8.13 -30.20 -15.94
C GLU A 273 -7.40 -29.03 -15.25
N LEU A 274 -7.83 -27.78 -15.52
CA LEU A 274 -7.25 -26.57 -14.98
C LEU A 274 -8.30 -25.74 -14.24
N LYS A 275 -8.01 -25.41 -12.98
CA LYS A 275 -8.68 -24.32 -12.24
C LYS A 275 -7.74 -23.16 -12.05
N MET A 276 -8.31 -21.96 -12.10
CA MET A 276 -7.56 -20.70 -11.97
C MET A 276 -8.30 -19.76 -11.04
N ARG A 277 -7.54 -19.08 -10.15
CA ARG A 277 -8.11 -18.04 -9.28
C ARG A 277 -7.03 -17.01 -8.91
N PRO A 278 -7.40 -15.76 -8.63
CA PRO A 278 -6.51 -14.85 -7.91
C PRO A 278 -6.33 -15.37 -6.48
N PHE A 279 -5.19 -15.13 -5.86
CA PHE A 279 -4.94 -15.48 -4.45
C PHE A 279 -4.75 -14.25 -3.56
N GLU A 280 -4.65 -13.05 -4.14
CA GLU A 280 -4.65 -11.73 -3.49
C GLU A 280 -5.42 -10.73 -4.34
N LEU A 281 -5.73 -9.55 -3.78
CA LEU A 281 -6.36 -8.46 -4.52
C LEU A 281 -5.40 -7.82 -5.53
N ALA A 282 -5.94 -7.38 -6.65
CA ALA A 282 -5.19 -6.67 -7.68
C ALA A 282 -4.87 -5.23 -7.26
N TYR A 283 -3.61 -4.79 -7.43
CA TYR A 283 -3.18 -3.42 -7.20
C TYR A 283 -3.06 -2.68 -8.53
N ASP A 284 -3.64 -1.49 -8.60
CA ASP A 284 -3.43 -0.58 -9.72
C ASP A 284 -2.06 0.11 -9.60
N ASP A 285 -1.47 0.56 -10.69
CA ASP A 285 -0.28 1.42 -10.63
C ASP A 285 -0.63 2.77 -9.98
N LEU A 286 0.33 3.34 -9.24
CA LEU A 286 0.14 4.65 -8.63
C LEU A 286 0.18 5.74 -9.71
N ALA A 287 -0.94 6.42 -9.88
CA ALA A 287 -1.09 7.60 -10.72
C ALA A 287 -0.99 8.85 -9.84
N THR A 288 0.23 9.21 -9.47
CA THR A 288 0.52 10.40 -8.66
C THR A 288 -0.11 11.64 -9.27
N ASN A 289 -0.81 12.44 -8.46
CA ASN A 289 -1.24 13.78 -8.85
C ASN A 289 -0.08 14.75 -8.65
N GLU A 290 0.55 15.18 -9.75
CA GLU A 290 1.77 15.99 -9.69
C GLU A 290 1.53 17.38 -9.11
N THR A 291 0.37 17.98 -9.37
CA THR A 291 0.00 19.27 -8.75
C THR A 291 -0.05 19.16 -7.21
N LEU A 292 -0.62 18.08 -6.69
CA LEU A 292 -0.66 17.82 -5.24
C LEU A 292 0.74 17.47 -4.69
N ASN A 293 1.54 16.77 -5.47
CA ASN A 293 2.91 16.39 -5.16
C ASN A 293 3.84 17.63 -5.04
N ASP A 294 3.71 18.56 -5.98
CA ASP A 294 4.42 19.85 -5.94
C ASP A 294 3.97 20.72 -4.76
N LEU A 295 2.68 20.71 -4.44
CA LEU A 295 2.14 21.40 -3.26
C LEU A 295 2.71 20.82 -1.95
N PHE A 296 2.82 19.49 -1.84
CA PHE A 296 3.45 18.85 -0.69
C PHE A 296 4.92 19.25 -0.57
N GLU A 297 5.69 19.19 -1.66
CA GLU A 297 7.10 19.62 -1.68
C GLU A 297 7.24 21.08 -1.25
N GLN A 298 6.41 21.98 -1.79
CA GLN A 298 6.38 23.39 -1.40
C GLN A 298 6.09 23.53 0.10
N SER A 299 5.09 22.82 0.62
CA SER A 299 4.71 22.87 2.03
C SER A 299 5.83 22.40 2.96
N MET A 300 6.58 21.35 2.58
CA MET A 300 7.76 20.90 3.31
C MET A 300 8.86 21.98 3.31
N LYS A 301 9.13 22.60 2.15
CA LYS A 301 10.11 23.71 2.04
C LYS A 301 9.71 24.93 2.86
N GLU A 302 8.43 25.29 2.93
CA GLU A 302 7.92 26.36 3.79
C GLU A 302 8.18 26.07 5.28
N LEU A 303 8.15 24.81 5.70
CA LEU A 303 8.51 24.41 7.06
C LEU A 303 10.03 24.38 7.31
N GLY A 304 10.84 24.46 6.26
CA GLY A 304 12.29 24.50 6.32
C GLY A 304 12.97 23.16 6.01
N VAL A 305 12.24 22.22 5.45
CA VAL A 305 12.81 20.96 4.95
C VAL A 305 13.42 21.20 3.57
N GLU A 306 14.68 20.84 3.43
CA GLU A 306 15.45 20.98 2.18
C GLU A 306 15.86 19.61 1.65
N GLY A 307 16.33 19.56 0.40
CA GLY A 307 16.92 18.34 -0.17
C GLY A 307 15.91 17.26 -0.53
N ILE A 308 14.63 17.60 -0.78
CA ILE A 308 13.64 16.64 -1.23
C ILE A 308 14.01 16.18 -2.64
N GLN A 309 14.24 14.88 -2.78
CA GLN A 309 14.67 14.24 -4.01
C GLN A 309 13.48 14.01 -4.96
N PRO A 310 13.71 13.99 -6.28
CA PRO A 310 12.72 13.50 -7.22
C PRO A 310 12.38 12.03 -6.92
N PRO A 311 11.24 11.51 -7.44
CA PRO A 311 10.89 10.11 -7.26
C PRO A 311 12.00 9.18 -7.73
N GLY A 312 12.32 8.17 -6.92
CA GLY A 312 13.20 7.07 -7.32
C GLY A 312 12.51 6.15 -8.34
N GLU A 313 13.30 5.27 -8.97
CA GLU A 313 12.75 4.13 -9.70
C GLU A 313 12.31 3.08 -8.69
N ASP A 314 11.00 2.89 -8.52
CA ASP A 314 10.42 1.85 -7.69
C ASP A 314 9.70 0.81 -8.56
N TYR A 315 9.97 -0.45 -8.30
CA TYR A 315 9.33 -1.61 -8.93
C TYR A 315 8.36 -2.32 -7.95
N GLY A 316 8.11 -1.75 -6.79
CA GLY A 316 7.12 -2.20 -5.84
C GLY A 316 5.68 -1.95 -6.32
N SER A 317 4.74 -2.50 -5.60
CA SER A 317 3.31 -2.25 -5.79
C SER A 317 2.73 -1.81 -4.46
N VAL A 318 1.87 -0.79 -4.48
CA VAL A 318 1.20 -0.25 -3.30
C VAL A 318 -0.30 -0.15 -3.56
N ASP A 319 -1.12 -0.51 -2.60
CA ASP A 319 -2.58 -0.46 -2.73
C ASP A 319 -3.13 0.98 -2.82
N ALA A 320 -2.32 2.01 -2.47
CA ALA A 320 -2.59 3.40 -2.75
C ALA A 320 -2.75 3.70 -4.26
N GLY A 321 -2.22 2.84 -5.14
CA GLY A 321 -2.47 2.89 -6.57
C GLY A 321 -3.95 2.87 -6.90
N ASN A 322 -4.75 2.00 -6.26
CA ASN A 322 -6.19 1.92 -6.48
C ASN A 322 -6.92 3.20 -6.04
N VAL A 323 -6.44 3.89 -5.00
CA VAL A 323 -6.97 5.18 -4.55
C VAL A 323 -6.71 6.25 -5.59
N SER A 324 -5.52 6.26 -6.21
CA SER A 324 -5.10 7.28 -7.18
C SER A 324 -5.98 7.36 -8.44
N TYR A 325 -6.75 6.31 -8.75
CA TYR A 325 -7.72 6.30 -9.85
C TYR A 325 -9.11 6.81 -9.46
N VAL A 326 -9.38 7.00 -8.16
CA VAL A 326 -10.69 7.44 -7.65
C VAL A 326 -10.64 8.76 -6.88
N CYS A 327 -9.45 9.18 -6.44
CA CYS A 327 -9.18 10.42 -5.72
C CYS A 327 -7.78 10.95 -6.08
N PRO A 328 -7.54 12.27 -6.20
CA PRO A 328 -6.18 12.83 -6.31
C PRO A 328 -5.32 12.34 -5.16
N THR A 329 -4.21 11.64 -5.45
CA THR A 329 -3.44 10.92 -4.43
C THR A 329 -1.94 11.16 -4.59
N ILE A 330 -1.22 11.22 -3.46
CA ILE A 330 0.24 11.18 -3.39
C ILE A 330 0.70 10.20 -2.32
N HIS A 331 1.89 9.63 -2.56
CA HIS A 331 2.59 8.71 -1.67
C HIS A 331 4.09 9.06 -1.63
N PRO A 332 4.46 10.23 -1.06
CA PRO A 332 5.86 10.61 -0.86
C PRO A 332 6.52 9.82 0.28
N TYR A 333 7.82 10.03 0.46
CA TYR A 333 8.62 9.31 1.44
C TYR A 333 9.39 10.25 2.37
N PHE A 334 9.60 9.83 3.63
CA PHE A 334 10.40 10.56 4.61
C PHE A 334 11.47 9.67 5.26
N PRO A 335 12.68 10.20 5.56
CA PRO A 335 13.77 9.41 6.09
C PRO A 335 13.57 9.06 7.58
N ILE A 336 14.02 7.86 7.96
CA ILE A 336 14.05 7.43 9.38
C ILE A 336 15.46 7.20 9.90
N THR A 337 16.46 7.29 9.04
CA THR A 337 17.88 7.14 9.40
C THR A 337 18.75 8.00 8.48
N THR A 338 20.00 8.18 8.84
CA THR A 338 21.03 8.86 8.03
C THR A 338 21.90 7.89 7.25
N GLU A 339 21.73 6.59 7.43
CA GLU A 339 22.47 5.52 6.75
C GLU A 339 21.49 4.68 5.92
N ALA A 340 21.91 4.26 4.72
CA ALA A 340 21.09 3.42 3.86
C ALA A 340 20.94 2.02 4.46
N ILE A 341 19.72 1.68 4.86
CA ILE A 341 19.33 0.36 5.34
C ILE A 341 18.17 -0.18 4.51
N PRO A 342 18.14 -1.48 4.18
CA PRO A 342 17.03 -2.06 3.43
C PRO A 342 15.72 -2.01 4.23
N GLY A 343 14.61 -1.73 3.57
CA GLY A 343 13.27 -2.01 4.11
C GLY A 343 13.07 -3.50 4.35
N HIS A 344 12.03 -3.86 5.08
CA HIS A 344 11.67 -5.23 5.46
C HIS A 344 12.79 -5.95 6.24
N THR A 345 13.50 -5.19 7.10
CA THR A 345 14.55 -5.69 7.99
C THR A 345 14.29 -5.31 9.44
N ARG A 346 14.95 -6.00 10.37
CA ARG A 346 14.90 -5.67 11.81
C ARG A 346 15.60 -4.33 12.10
N GLU A 347 16.64 -4.03 11.34
CA GLU A 347 17.39 -2.79 11.42
C GLU A 347 16.49 -1.60 11.03
N PHE A 348 15.67 -1.74 9.98
CA PHE A 348 14.70 -0.74 9.59
C PHE A 348 13.62 -0.54 10.67
N ALA A 349 13.10 -1.63 11.23
CA ALA A 349 12.16 -1.56 12.34
C ALA A 349 12.76 -0.81 13.56
N ALA A 350 13.98 -1.13 13.94
CA ALA A 350 14.68 -0.47 15.05
C ALA A 350 14.93 1.03 14.80
N ALA A 351 15.22 1.42 13.55
CA ALA A 351 15.43 2.82 13.17
C ALA A 351 14.20 3.70 13.43
N THR A 352 12.98 3.15 13.37
CA THR A 352 11.73 3.88 13.68
C THR A 352 11.68 4.40 15.11
N GLN A 353 12.48 3.85 16.04
CA GLN A 353 12.48 4.22 17.45
C GLN A 353 13.44 5.37 17.79
N THR A 354 14.24 5.82 16.82
CA THR A 354 15.23 6.87 17.04
C THR A 354 14.60 8.25 17.15
N VAL A 355 15.27 9.16 17.86
CA VAL A 355 14.86 10.58 17.93
C VAL A 355 14.85 11.21 16.54
N TYR A 356 15.83 10.86 15.70
CA TYR A 356 15.89 11.34 14.30
C TYR A 356 14.61 10.98 13.52
N ALA A 357 14.20 9.70 13.57
CA ALA A 357 13.00 9.24 12.88
C ALA A 357 11.73 9.97 13.39
N LYS A 358 11.61 10.13 14.72
CA LYS A 358 10.49 10.85 15.34
C LYS A 358 10.45 12.33 14.95
N ASP A 359 11.60 13.00 14.82
CA ASP A 359 11.68 14.37 14.29
C ASP A 359 11.17 14.44 12.86
N ARG A 360 11.62 13.53 11.98
CA ARG A 360 11.18 13.47 10.57
C ARG A 360 9.68 13.15 10.45
N MET A 361 9.17 12.25 11.27
CA MET A 361 7.74 11.94 11.38
C MET A 361 6.91 13.20 11.64
N MET A 362 7.28 14.00 12.64
CA MET A 362 6.53 15.21 13.01
C MET A 362 6.67 16.33 11.97
N GLU A 363 7.83 16.47 11.34
CA GLU A 363 8.04 17.41 10.22
C GLU A 363 7.15 17.05 9.03
N THR A 364 7.11 15.77 8.68
CA THR A 364 6.28 15.25 7.58
C THR A 364 4.79 15.46 7.85
N ALA A 365 4.34 15.16 9.06
CA ALA A 365 2.96 15.42 9.47
C ALA A 365 2.59 16.91 9.34
N GLY A 366 3.51 17.80 9.72
CA GLY A 366 3.36 19.24 9.52
C GLY A 366 3.23 19.63 8.05
N GLY A 367 4.06 19.05 7.17
CA GLY A 367 4.03 19.29 5.73
C GLY A 367 2.74 18.81 5.07
N MET A 368 2.28 17.61 5.42
CA MET A 368 0.98 17.08 4.97
C MET A 368 -0.18 17.97 5.42
N ALA A 369 -0.16 18.42 6.67
CA ALA A 369 -1.18 19.33 7.20
C ALA A 369 -1.15 20.71 6.52
N LEU A 370 0.04 21.24 6.21
CA LEU A 370 0.19 22.52 5.50
C LEU A 370 -0.30 22.41 4.04
N ALA A 371 -0.01 21.33 3.34
CA ALA A 371 -0.55 21.06 2.01
C ALA A 371 -2.10 20.99 2.06
N GLY A 372 -2.65 20.30 3.05
CA GLY A 372 -4.09 20.28 3.31
C GLY A 372 -4.67 21.67 3.58
N TYR A 373 -3.98 22.50 4.34
CA TYR A 373 -4.38 23.88 4.62
C TYR A 373 -4.42 24.74 3.35
N HIS A 374 -3.44 24.63 2.47
CA HIS A 374 -3.46 25.32 1.17
C HIS A 374 -4.66 24.89 0.32
N ILE A 375 -4.99 23.58 0.30
CA ILE A 375 -6.18 23.10 -0.40
C ILE A 375 -7.47 23.68 0.18
N LEU A 376 -7.57 23.83 1.52
CA LEU A 376 -8.75 24.42 2.17
C LEU A 376 -8.89 25.92 1.89
N THR A 377 -7.79 26.66 1.70
CA THR A 377 -7.78 28.12 1.65
C THR A 377 -7.55 28.71 0.27
N GLU A 378 -7.09 27.92 -0.70
CA GLU A 378 -6.71 28.35 -2.04
C GLU A 378 -7.55 27.63 -3.11
N PRO A 379 -8.70 28.18 -3.52
CA PRO A 379 -9.59 27.52 -4.48
C PRO A 379 -8.94 27.20 -5.83
N ASP A 380 -7.97 27.99 -6.29
CA ASP A 380 -7.30 27.75 -7.56
C ASP A 380 -6.36 26.55 -7.48
N THR A 381 -5.70 26.32 -6.33
CA THR A 381 -4.89 25.13 -6.04
C THR A 381 -5.75 23.86 -6.13
N LEU A 382 -6.91 23.84 -5.45
CA LEU A 382 -7.83 22.71 -5.53
C LEU A 382 -8.35 22.49 -6.96
N LYS A 383 -8.66 23.57 -7.69
CA LYS A 383 -9.12 23.49 -9.08
C LYS A 383 -8.05 22.88 -10.00
N ALA A 384 -6.76 23.21 -9.80
CA ALA A 384 -5.66 22.64 -10.56
C ALA A 384 -5.50 21.13 -10.27
N ILE A 385 -5.51 20.72 -9.00
CA ILE A 385 -5.47 19.31 -8.56
C ILE A 385 -6.60 18.50 -9.21
N ARG A 386 -7.84 19.00 -9.13
CA ARG A 386 -9.02 18.33 -9.72
C ARG A 386 -8.97 18.30 -11.26
N LYS A 387 -8.41 19.32 -11.91
CA LYS A 387 -8.24 19.37 -13.37
C LYS A 387 -7.29 18.30 -13.85
N GLU A 388 -6.14 18.17 -13.20
CA GLU A 388 -5.16 17.11 -13.51
C GLU A 388 -5.77 15.74 -13.32
N PHE A 389 -6.40 15.49 -12.17
CA PHE A 389 -7.06 14.21 -11.89
C PHE A 389 -8.11 13.82 -12.93
N LYS A 390 -8.89 14.78 -13.44
CA LYS A 390 -9.86 14.53 -14.52
C LYS A 390 -9.19 14.16 -15.85
N ALA A 391 -7.99 14.64 -16.11
CA ALA A 391 -7.25 14.33 -17.33
C ALA A 391 -6.62 12.92 -17.31
N LEU A 392 -6.55 12.25 -16.15
CA LEU A 392 -6.10 10.86 -16.01
C LEU A 392 -7.19 9.85 -16.43
N LYS A 393 -8.44 10.27 -16.50
CA LYS A 393 -9.60 9.45 -16.88
C LYS A 393 -9.90 9.57 -18.38
#